data_c49f470fbf65f678f45782b4a3ad0c79
#
_entry.id   c49f470fbf65f678f45782b4a3ad0c79
#
_cell.length_a   1.000
_cell.length_b   1.000
_cell.length_c   1.000
_cell.angle_alpha   90.00
_cell.angle_beta   90.00
_cell.angle_gamma   90.00
#
_symmetry.space_group_name_H-M   'P 1'
#
loop_
_entity.id
_entity.type
_entity.pdbx_description
1 polymer ?
#
loop_
_entity_poly.entity_id
_entity_poly.type
_entity_poly.pdbx_seq_one_letter_code
_entity_poly.pdbx_strand_id
1 'polypeptide(L)'
;IVSRLFFLQIKENKKYLTLSDKNRIREWKLPPVRGEFKDYFGNIIAGNFEAYQLHIIPEQVEDFRYVITRVKDILDLSDKQFQKVIQKQKEIKSWETLIVADNLNWEKFSKINNQLYDLNGVKPVVSISRNYPYKENFTHLIGYVSQANEEDIENTEIIKKNFVPG
;
A
#
# COMPACT_ATOMS: atom_id res chain seq x y z
N ILE A 1 -10.39 -8.65 -44.50
CA ILE A 1 -10.33 -9.08 -43.07
C ILE A 1 -9.09 -9.93 -42.83
N VAL A 2 -8.86 -11.02 -43.60
CA VAL A 2 -7.73 -11.95 -43.41
C VAL A 2 -6.38 -11.26 -43.51
N SER A 3 -6.16 -10.39 -44.50
CA SER A 3 -4.91 -9.66 -44.69
C SER A 3 -4.61 -8.69 -43.52
N ARG A 4 -5.63 -8.13 -42.89
CA ARG A 4 -5.47 -7.25 -41.74
C ARG A 4 -5.17 -8.04 -40.46
N LEU A 5 -5.74 -9.21 -40.29
CA LEU A 5 -5.41 -10.14 -39.22
C LEU A 5 -3.96 -10.63 -39.31
N PHE A 6 -3.52 -10.99 -40.50
CA PHE A 6 -2.12 -11.36 -40.77
C PHE A 6 -1.15 -10.23 -40.40
N PHE A 7 -1.45 -8.97 -40.79
CA PHE A 7 -0.63 -7.83 -40.48
C PHE A 7 -0.52 -7.59 -38.95
N LEU A 8 -1.64 -7.65 -38.24
CA LEU A 8 -1.69 -7.42 -36.79
C LEU A 8 -0.99 -8.54 -36.02
N GLN A 9 -1.16 -9.81 -36.43
CA GLN A 9 -0.64 -10.94 -35.70
C GLN A 9 0.83 -11.24 -35.99
N ILE A 10 1.34 -10.90 -37.17
CA ILE A 10 2.72 -11.23 -37.57
C ILE A 10 3.61 -9.98 -37.55
N LYS A 11 3.20 -8.90 -38.14
CA LYS A 11 4.06 -7.70 -38.29
C LYS A 11 4.06 -6.82 -37.04
N GLU A 12 2.92 -6.67 -36.38
CA GLU A 12 2.79 -5.84 -35.19
C GLU A 12 2.69 -6.65 -33.87
N ASN A 13 2.86 -7.96 -33.91
CA ASN A 13 2.75 -8.84 -32.76
C ASN A 13 3.60 -8.35 -31.55
N LYS A 14 4.87 -8.02 -31.79
CA LYS A 14 5.77 -7.53 -30.73
C LYS A 14 5.24 -6.26 -30.05
N LYS A 15 4.64 -5.33 -30.80
CA LYS A 15 4.09 -4.10 -30.27
C LYS A 15 2.86 -4.36 -29.38
N TYR A 16 1.96 -5.24 -29.83
CA TYR A 16 0.77 -5.59 -29.05
C TYR A 16 1.08 -6.48 -27.85
N LEU A 17 2.06 -7.38 -27.94
CA LEU A 17 2.58 -8.11 -26.80
C LEU A 17 3.15 -7.16 -25.75
N THR A 18 4.00 -6.22 -26.14
CA THR A 18 4.58 -5.23 -25.20
C THR A 18 3.51 -4.35 -24.55
N LEU A 19 2.45 -3.98 -25.29
CA LEU A 19 1.31 -3.23 -24.73
C LEU A 19 0.48 -4.08 -23.78
N SER A 20 0.26 -5.35 -24.12
CA SER A 20 -0.43 -6.30 -23.26
C SER A 20 0.35 -6.56 -21.97
N ASP A 21 1.66 -6.75 -22.07
CA ASP A 21 2.54 -6.94 -20.92
C ASP A 21 2.60 -5.71 -20.03
N LYS A 22 2.67 -4.50 -20.61
CA LYS A 22 2.59 -3.24 -19.84
C LYS A 22 1.27 -3.10 -19.08
N ASN A 23 0.15 -3.52 -19.67
CA ASN A 23 -1.14 -3.51 -18.97
C ASN A 23 -1.26 -4.59 -17.88
N ARG A 24 -0.43 -5.63 -17.97
CA ARG A 24 -0.40 -6.75 -17.02
C ARG A 24 0.57 -6.53 -15.86
N ILE A 25 1.65 -5.76 -16.10
CA ILE A 25 2.67 -5.46 -15.09
C ILE A 25 2.16 -4.29 -14.24
N ARG A 26 1.81 -4.57 -13.00
CA ARG A 26 1.59 -3.54 -11.97
C ARG A 26 2.92 -3.29 -11.29
N GLU A 27 3.49 -2.11 -11.53
CA GLU A 27 4.70 -1.69 -10.81
C GLU A 27 4.33 -1.32 -9.37
N TRP A 28 4.84 -2.09 -8.44
CA TRP A 28 4.77 -1.76 -7.02
C TRP A 28 6.04 -0.98 -6.65
N LYS A 29 5.87 0.30 -6.40
CA LYS A 29 6.96 1.11 -5.87
C LYS A 29 7.05 0.89 -4.37
N LEU A 30 8.09 0.20 -3.93
CA LEU A 30 8.37 0.05 -2.51
C LEU A 30 9.08 1.32 -2.02
N PRO A 31 8.55 2.02 -1.01
CA PRO A 31 9.25 3.16 -0.44
C PRO A 31 10.56 2.69 0.20
N PRO A 32 11.66 3.42 0.01
CA PRO A 32 12.93 3.09 0.64
C PRO A 32 12.84 3.24 2.16
N VAL A 33 13.58 2.40 2.87
CA VAL A 33 13.71 2.48 4.32
C VAL A 33 14.43 3.78 4.68
N ARG A 34 13.87 4.56 5.59
CA ARG A 34 14.48 5.81 6.06
C ARG A 34 15.66 5.53 6.97
N GLY A 35 16.69 6.39 6.93
CA GLY A 35 17.84 6.33 7.84
C GLY A 35 17.41 6.46 9.31
N GLU A 36 18.13 5.84 10.20
CA GLU A 36 17.95 5.95 11.64
C GLU A 36 18.65 7.19 12.19
N PHE A 37 18.05 7.82 13.21
CA PHE A 37 18.71 8.84 14.03
C PHE A 37 19.15 8.21 15.34
N LYS A 38 20.43 8.36 15.66
CA LYS A 38 21.03 7.85 16.90
C LYS A 38 21.68 9.00 17.67
N ASP A 39 21.71 8.86 18.98
CA ASP A 39 22.48 9.76 19.83
C ASP A 39 24.01 9.42 19.80
N TYR A 40 24.79 10.18 20.50
CA TYR A 40 26.23 9.93 20.61
C TYR A 40 26.57 8.56 21.21
N PHE A 41 25.69 8.00 22.02
CA PHE A 41 25.88 6.71 22.69
C PHE A 41 25.31 5.54 21.85
N GLY A 42 24.73 5.82 20.68
CA GLY A 42 24.15 4.82 19.79
C GLY A 42 22.68 4.47 20.07
N ASN A 43 22.02 5.15 21.01
CA ASN A 43 20.60 4.93 21.26
C ASN A 43 19.76 5.47 20.09
N ILE A 44 18.75 4.72 19.68
CA ILE A 44 17.87 5.10 18.56
C ILE A 44 16.89 6.16 19.04
N ILE A 45 16.98 7.37 18.48
CA ILE A 45 16.03 8.47 18.70
C ILE A 45 14.85 8.37 17.73
N ALA A 46 15.12 8.02 16.47
CA ALA A 46 14.10 7.71 15.49
C ALA A 46 14.57 6.54 14.62
N GLY A 47 13.83 5.46 14.65
CA GLY A 47 14.13 4.22 13.94
C GLY A 47 12.97 3.74 13.09
N ASN A 48 13.12 2.57 12.55
CA ASN A 48 12.09 1.90 11.76
C ASN A 48 11.67 0.61 12.46
N PHE A 49 10.40 0.25 12.32
CA PHE A 49 9.92 -1.05 12.76
C PHE A 49 9.01 -1.67 11.71
N GLU A 50 8.89 -2.97 11.73
CA GLU A 50 7.98 -3.70 10.88
C GLU A 50 6.54 -3.47 11.34
N ALA A 51 5.72 -2.95 10.45
CA ALA A 51 4.30 -2.74 10.68
C ALA A 51 3.52 -3.67 9.76
N TYR A 52 2.58 -4.40 10.31
CA TYR A 52 1.71 -5.28 9.54
C TYR A 52 0.48 -4.52 9.08
N GLN A 53 0.20 -4.59 7.79
CA GLN A 53 -0.93 -3.92 7.15
C GLN A 53 -1.82 -4.92 6.44
N LEU A 54 -3.08 -4.58 6.30
CA LEU A 54 -4.04 -5.34 5.53
C LEU A 54 -4.52 -4.50 4.35
N HIS A 55 -4.23 -4.98 3.16
CA HIS A 55 -4.61 -4.35 1.90
C HIS A 55 -5.74 -5.14 1.24
N ILE A 56 -6.66 -4.44 0.58
CA ILE A 56 -7.70 -5.05 -0.25
C ILE A 56 -7.69 -4.35 -1.62
N ILE A 57 -7.81 -5.14 -2.68
CA ILE A 57 -8.03 -4.64 -4.04
C ILE A 57 -9.48 -4.90 -4.37
N PRO A 58 -10.35 -3.87 -4.45
CA PRO A 58 -11.79 -4.05 -4.62
C PRO A 58 -12.17 -4.85 -5.87
N GLU A 59 -11.43 -4.70 -6.97
CA GLU A 59 -11.64 -5.44 -8.23
C GLU A 59 -11.49 -6.96 -8.09
N GLN A 60 -10.71 -7.43 -7.10
CA GLN A 60 -10.44 -8.85 -6.86
C GLN A 60 -11.41 -9.49 -5.87
N VAL A 61 -12.36 -8.72 -5.37
CA VAL A 61 -13.32 -9.14 -4.36
C VAL A 61 -14.71 -9.18 -4.98
N GLU A 62 -15.37 -10.34 -4.96
CA GLU A 62 -16.74 -10.51 -5.51
C GLU A 62 -17.78 -9.76 -4.66
N ASP A 63 -17.72 -9.94 -3.34
CA ASP A 63 -18.57 -9.22 -2.37
C ASP A 63 -17.71 -8.50 -1.34
N PHE A 64 -17.41 -7.24 -1.64
CA PHE A 64 -16.59 -6.39 -0.77
C PHE A 64 -17.18 -6.25 0.63
N ARG A 65 -18.51 -6.16 0.74
CA ARG A 65 -19.19 -5.97 2.01
C ARG A 65 -19.07 -7.20 2.91
N TYR A 66 -19.20 -8.37 2.32
CA TYR A 66 -19.00 -9.63 3.03
C TYR A 66 -17.57 -9.76 3.55
N VAL A 67 -16.57 -9.55 2.68
CA VAL A 67 -15.16 -9.68 3.05
C VAL A 67 -14.77 -8.70 4.15
N ILE A 68 -15.19 -7.43 4.04
CA ILE A 68 -14.83 -6.42 5.06
C ILE A 68 -15.54 -6.67 6.40
N THR A 69 -16.74 -7.26 6.40
CA THR A 69 -17.41 -7.68 7.63
C THR A 69 -16.66 -8.83 8.30
N ARG A 70 -16.21 -9.82 7.55
CA ARG A 70 -15.37 -10.89 8.07
C ARG A 70 -14.04 -10.36 8.63
N VAL A 71 -13.38 -9.45 7.92
CA VAL A 71 -12.16 -8.79 8.40
C VAL A 71 -12.42 -8.01 9.69
N LYS A 72 -13.56 -7.31 9.79
CA LYS A 72 -13.96 -6.62 11.02
C LYS A 72 -14.04 -7.57 12.20
N ASP A 73 -14.68 -8.73 12.02
CA ASP A 73 -14.86 -9.72 13.08
C ASP A 73 -13.52 -10.36 13.52
N ILE A 74 -12.62 -10.65 12.56
CA ILE A 74 -11.31 -11.24 12.84
C ILE A 74 -10.37 -10.27 13.56
N LEU A 75 -10.40 -9.01 13.18
CA LEU A 75 -9.50 -7.97 13.70
C LEU A 75 -10.08 -7.16 14.85
N ASP A 76 -11.34 -7.38 15.21
CA ASP A 76 -12.08 -6.58 16.20
C ASP A 76 -12.03 -5.08 15.85
N LEU A 77 -12.33 -4.75 14.59
CA LEU A 77 -12.32 -3.36 14.14
C LEU A 77 -13.52 -2.60 14.72
N SER A 78 -13.28 -1.37 15.17
CA SER A 78 -14.36 -0.50 15.63
C SER A 78 -15.30 -0.11 14.49
N ASP A 79 -16.55 0.18 14.83
CA ASP A 79 -17.54 0.64 13.83
C ASP A 79 -17.09 1.90 13.07
N LYS A 80 -16.34 2.77 13.73
CA LYS A 80 -15.76 3.98 13.11
C LYS A 80 -14.72 3.62 12.04
N GLN A 81 -13.88 2.65 12.30
CA GLN A 81 -12.88 2.17 11.32
C GLN A 81 -13.55 1.48 10.15
N PHE A 82 -14.54 0.64 10.41
CA PHE A 82 -15.33 -0.04 9.40
C PHE A 82 -16.02 0.97 8.45
N GLN A 83 -16.69 2.00 8.99
CA GLN A 83 -17.33 3.03 8.18
C GLN A 83 -16.33 3.83 7.34
N LYS A 84 -15.16 4.16 7.90
CA LYS A 84 -14.09 4.82 7.14
C LYS A 84 -13.61 3.99 5.96
N VAL A 85 -13.47 2.68 6.12
CA VAL A 85 -13.05 1.78 5.03
C VAL A 85 -14.10 1.74 3.92
N ILE A 86 -15.40 1.65 4.27
CA ILE A 86 -16.49 1.66 3.29
C ILE A 86 -16.55 3.02 2.56
N GLN A 87 -16.33 4.12 3.26
CA GLN A 87 -16.31 5.44 2.64
C GLN A 87 -15.13 5.56 1.67
N LYS A 88 -13.92 5.23 2.10
CA LYS A 88 -12.74 5.25 1.25
C LYS A 88 -12.87 4.36 0.00
N GLN A 89 -13.51 3.21 0.12
CA GLN A 89 -13.77 2.33 -1.03
C GLN A 89 -14.58 3.02 -2.15
N LYS A 90 -15.47 3.94 -1.79
CA LYS A 90 -16.26 4.70 -2.78
C LYS A 90 -15.47 5.82 -3.47
N GLU A 91 -14.42 6.31 -2.81
CA GLU A 91 -13.58 7.40 -3.29
C GLU A 91 -12.44 6.92 -4.20
N ILE A 92 -11.98 5.70 -3.99
CA ILE A 92 -10.87 5.11 -4.76
C ILE A 92 -11.36 4.35 -6.00
N LYS A 93 -10.46 4.20 -6.95
CA LYS A 93 -10.73 3.41 -8.15
C LYS A 93 -10.69 1.90 -7.84
N SER A 94 -11.45 1.11 -8.58
CA SER A 94 -11.62 -0.33 -8.32
C SER A 94 -10.30 -1.12 -8.30
N TRP A 95 -9.31 -0.69 -9.06
CA TRP A 95 -7.98 -1.33 -9.15
C TRP A 95 -6.97 -0.80 -8.13
N GLU A 96 -7.28 0.27 -7.43
CA GLU A 96 -6.42 0.83 -6.38
C GLU A 96 -6.46 -0.04 -5.14
N THR A 97 -5.33 -0.05 -4.43
CA THR A 97 -5.20 -0.78 -3.18
C THR A 97 -5.78 0.03 -2.03
N LEU A 98 -6.73 -0.53 -1.32
CA LEU A 98 -7.31 0.04 -0.11
C LEU A 98 -6.62 -0.53 1.13
N ILE A 99 -6.07 0.33 1.96
CA ILE A 99 -5.56 -0.05 3.27
C ILE A 99 -6.73 -0.13 4.24
N VAL A 100 -7.03 -1.32 4.72
CA VAL A 100 -8.13 -1.59 5.65
C VAL A 100 -7.70 -1.43 7.10
N ALA A 101 -6.51 -1.92 7.42
CA ALA A 101 -5.91 -1.81 8.74
C ALA A 101 -4.40 -1.63 8.61
N ASP A 102 -3.86 -0.76 9.43
CA ASP A 102 -2.44 -0.51 9.58
C ASP A 102 -1.99 -0.78 11.02
N ASN A 103 -0.68 -0.88 11.21
CA ASN A 103 -0.07 -1.13 12.52
C ASN A 103 -0.71 -2.30 13.29
N LEU A 104 -1.06 -3.37 12.57
CA LEU A 104 -1.52 -4.60 13.21
C LEU A 104 -0.39 -5.21 14.04
N ASN A 105 -0.73 -5.77 15.18
CA ASN A 105 0.22 -6.60 15.91
C ASN A 105 0.34 -7.99 15.24
N TRP A 106 1.41 -8.71 15.54
CA TRP A 106 1.67 -10.04 14.99
C TRP A 106 0.52 -11.03 15.19
N GLU A 107 -0.14 -10.98 16.34
CA GLU A 107 -1.26 -11.88 16.65
C GLU A 107 -2.44 -11.70 15.68
N LYS A 108 -2.86 -10.44 15.45
CA LYS A 108 -3.94 -10.10 14.52
C LYS A 108 -3.57 -10.43 13.08
N PHE A 109 -2.33 -10.10 12.70
CA PHE A 109 -1.79 -10.42 11.38
C PHE A 109 -1.78 -11.93 11.11
N SER A 110 -1.35 -12.72 12.09
CA SER A 110 -1.35 -14.19 11.98
C SER A 110 -2.76 -14.77 11.89
N LYS A 111 -3.73 -14.23 12.64
CA LYS A 111 -5.15 -14.63 12.55
C LYS A 111 -5.70 -14.44 11.13
N ILE A 112 -5.43 -13.30 10.53
CA ILE A 112 -5.83 -13.03 9.13
C ILE A 112 -5.13 -13.98 8.16
N ASN A 113 -3.82 -14.19 8.31
CA ASN A 113 -3.07 -15.09 7.44
C ASN A 113 -3.64 -16.50 7.41
N ASN A 114 -4.08 -17.00 8.55
CA ASN A 114 -4.68 -18.33 8.66
C ASN A 114 -6.06 -18.44 7.97
N GLN A 115 -6.73 -17.31 7.71
CA GLN A 115 -8.06 -17.27 7.10
C GLN A 115 -8.06 -16.68 5.68
N LEU A 116 -6.89 -16.44 5.09
CA LEU A 116 -6.78 -15.88 3.73
C LEU A 116 -7.46 -16.71 2.65
N TYR A 117 -7.59 -18.01 2.87
CA TYR A 117 -8.27 -18.90 1.94
C TYR A 117 -9.72 -18.49 1.69
N ASP A 118 -10.41 -17.97 2.71
CA ASP A 118 -11.80 -17.53 2.64
C ASP A 118 -11.93 -16.03 2.28
N LEU A 119 -10.80 -15.31 2.15
CA LEU A 119 -10.77 -13.86 1.99
C LEU A 119 -10.13 -13.46 0.66
N ASN A 120 -10.80 -13.78 -0.46
CA ASN A 120 -10.32 -13.41 -1.78
C ASN A 120 -10.13 -11.90 -1.90
N GLY A 121 -9.00 -11.49 -2.52
CA GLY A 121 -8.65 -10.08 -2.72
C GLY A 121 -8.03 -9.38 -1.51
N VAL A 122 -7.92 -10.05 -0.37
CA VAL A 122 -7.23 -9.55 0.83
C VAL A 122 -5.76 -9.93 0.78
N LYS A 123 -4.87 -8.96 1.02
CA LYS A 123 -3.41 -9.15 1.01
C LYS A 123 -2.81 -8.60 2.29
N PRO A 124 -2.35 -9.46 3.19
CA PRO A 124 -1.51 -9.03 4.30
C PRO A 124 -0.13 -8.60 3.76
N VAL A 125 0.33 -7.45 4.20
CA VAL A 125 1.58 -6.84 3.74
C VAL A 125 2.40 -6.44 4.96
N VAL A 126 3.69 -6.72 4.90
CA VAL A 126 4.66 -6.19 5.86
C VAL A 126 5.16 -4.85 5.32
N SER A 127 4.95 -3.81 6.06
CA SER A 127 5.38 -2.45 5.76
C SER A 127 6.39 -1.98 6.80
N ILE A 128 7.07 -0.89 6.52
CA ILE A 128 8.01 -0.29 7.45
C ILE A 128 7.43 1.02 7.93
N SER A 129 7.26 1.12 9.24
CA SER A 129 6.76 2.33 9.89
C SER A 129 7.85 2.99 10.72
N ARG A 130 7.69 4.29 10.96
CA ARG A 130 8.63 5.07 11.76
C ARG A 130 8.31 4.95 13.24
N ASN A 131 9.34 4.68 14.05
CA ASN A 131 9.25 4.61 15.51
C ASN A 131 10.03 5.75 16.16
N TYR A 132 9.40 6.38 17.16
CA TYR A 132 9.97 7.45 17.96
C TYR A 132 9.93 7.02 19.43
N PRO A 133 10.96 6.32 19.95
CA PRO A 133 10.95 5.78 21.32
C PRO A 133 10.73 6.85 22.39
N TYR A 134 11.25 8.05 22.17
CA TYR A 134 11.16 9.18 23.09
C TYR A 134 10.00 10.14 22.81
N LYS A 135 9.08 9.74 21.92
CA LYS A 135 7.86 10.48 21.57
C LYS A 135 8.13 11.96 21.26
N GLU A 136 7.58 12.86 22.07
CA GLU A 136 7.57 14.30 21.83
C GLU A 136 8.90 15.00 22.14
N ASN A 137 9.79 14.37 22.93
CA ASN A 137 10.98 15.02 23.47
C ASN A 137 11.96 15.53 22.40
N PHE A 138 11.98 14.91 21.22
CA PHE A 138 12.88 15.27 20.12
C PHE A 138 12.16 15.86 18.90
N THR A 139 10.88 16.21 19.00
CA THR A 139 10.09 16.69 17.87
C THR A 139 10.69 17.93 17.22
N HIS A 140 11.21 18.87 18.02
CA HIS A 140 11.83 20.09 17.51
C HIS A 140 13.16 19.86 16.78
N LEU A 141 13.84 18.77 17.09
CA LEU A 141 15.13 18.44 16.48
C LEU A 141 14.96 17.61 15.20
N ILE A 142 14.03 16.66 15.21
CA ILE A 142 13.85 15.68 14.12
C ILE A 142 12.80 16.16 13.12
N GLY A 143 11.89 17.04 13.54
CA GLY A 143 10.75 17.47 12.75
C GLY A 143 9.66 16.38 12.66
N TYR A 144 8.84 16.47 11.64
CA TYR A 144 7.76 15.54 11.38
C TYR A 144 7.80 15.05 9.93
N VAL A 145 7.09 13.95 9.67
CA VAL A 145 6.93 13.38 8.34
C VAL A 145 5.53 13.71 7.86
N SER A 146 5.44 14.33 6.70
CA SER A 146 4.17 14.58 6.00
C SER A 146 4.23 14.03 4.58
N GLN A 147 3.08 13.94 3.95
CA GLN A 147 3.01 13.69 2.51
C GLN A 147 3.59 14.89 1.75
N ALA A 148 4.24 14.62 0.62
CA ALA A 148 4.76 15.67 -0.24
C ALA A 148 3.59 16.47 -0.84
N ASN A 149 3.70 17.79 -0.78
CA ASN A 149 2.74 18.71 -1.42
C ASN A 149 2.95 18.73 -2.94
N GLU A 150 1.99 19.27 -3.68
CA GLU A 150 2.10 19.41 -5.14
C GLU A 150 3.31 20.25 -5.54
N GLU A 151 3.62 21.32 -4.79
CA GLU A 151 4.81 22.15 -4.99
C GLU A 151 6.13 21.39 -4.77
N ASP A 152 6.17 20.51 -3.78
CA ASP A 152 7.34 19.66 -3.52
C ASP A 152 7.59 18.69 -4.68
N ILE A 153 6.51 18.16 -5.26
CA ILE A 153 6.54 17.25 -6.40
C ILE A 153 7.02 17.98 -7.66
N GLU A 154 6.59 19.22 -7.86
CA GLU A 154 6.99 20.02 -9.04
C GLU A 154 8.44 20.48 -8.97
N ASN A 155 8.93 20.84 -7.80
CA ASN A 155 10.26 21.42 -7.62
C ASN A 155 11.40 20.39 -7.47
N THR A 156 11.08 19.11 -7.24
CA THR A 156 12.10 18.11 -7.00
C THR A 156 12.02 16.97 -8.01
N GLU A 157 12.97 16.93 -8.97
CA GLU A 157 13.02 15.87 -9.98
C GLU A 157 13.14 14.46 -9.38
N ILE A 158 13.79 14.33 -8.22
CA ILE A 158 13.93 13.07 -7.48
C ILE A 158 12.57 12.60 -6.99
N ILE A 159 11.72 13.50 -6.51
CA ILE A 159 10.37 13.18 -6.04
C ILE A 159 9.49 12.82 -7.22
N LYS A 160 9.54 13.59 -8.35
CA LYS A 160 8.80 13.25 -9.57
C LYS A 160 9.06 11.83 -10.05
N LYS A 161 10.32 11.39 -10.01
CA LYS A 161 10.74 10.08 -10.51
C LYS A 161 10.41 8.94 -9.56
N ASN A 162 10.44 9.20 -8.25
CA ASN A 162 10.34 8.18 -7.21
C ASN A 162 9.11 8.36 -6.30
N PHE A 163 8.21 9.28 -6.63
CA PHE A 163 7.02 9.55 -5.83
C PHE A 163 6.15 8.30 -5.73
N VAL A 164 5.95 7.86 -4.50
CA VAL A 164 4.97 6.84 -4.12
C VAL A 164 3.89 7.58 -3.35
N PRO A 165 2.68 7.72 -3.88
CA PRO A 165 1.57 8.28 -3.11
C PRO A 165 1.34 7.40 -1.88
N GLY A 166 1.37 8.04 -0.71
CA GLY A 166 1.16 7.38 0.58
C GLY A 166 -0.28 6.93 0.80
#